data_3727a41a6178c3eb9562eb522759c721
#
_entry.id   3727a41a6178c3eb9562eb522759c721
#
_cell.length_a   1.000
_cell.length_b   1.000
_cell.length_c   1.000
_cell.angle_alpha   90.00
_cell.angle_beta   90.00
_cell.angle_gamma   90.00
#
_symmetry.space_group_name_H-M   'P 1'
#
loop_
_entity.id
_entity.type
_entity.pdbx_description
1 polymer ?
#
loop_
_entity_poly.entity_id
_entity_poly.type
_entity_poly.pdbx_seq_one_letter_code
_entity_poly.pdbx_strand_id
1 'polypeptide(L)'
;MSFTKESIDFNTLANGEIESTLEKHGINLSPKEILKIQNEILKRPPSLSECILWSIQGSEHSSYRSSQAHLSQFVTDGPTVIIGAKEDAGIIAIATDNKGHRWCVVMSHESHNHPSQIVPYEGAATGIGGNVRDVACMGARVIAVADSLRFGDISLPKTKWIHEGVVEGIGGYGNPIGVPNIAGDLYYDEGYNDNCLVTIVTLGIVKEDDIIHS
;
A
#
# COMPACT_ATOMS: atom_id res chain seq x y z
N MET A 1 -26.32 -9.62 8.59
CA MET A 1 -26.33 -8.15 8.44
C MET A 1 -27.31 -7.80 7.33
N SER A 2 -28.38 -7.07 7.65
CA SER A 2 -29.31 -6.57 6.63
C SER A 2 -28.64 -5.39 5.95
N PHE A 3 -28.28 -5.52 4.68
CA PHE A 3 -27.85 -4.36 3.88
C PHE A 3 -29.04 -3.44 3.72
N THR A 4 -29.01 -2.29 4.41
CA THR A 4 -30.06 -1.29 4.28
C THR A 4 -30.03 -0.72 2.86
N LYS A 5 -31.15 -0.84 2.16
CA LYS A 5 -31.41 -0.15 0.89
C LYS A 5 -31.67 1.36 1.09
N GLU A 6 -31.29 1.90 2.22
CA GLU A 6 -31.51 3.30 2.56
C GLU A 6 -30.57 4.16 1.71
N SER A 7 -31.14 4.94 0.82
CA SER A 7 -30.43 5.92 0.02
C SER A 7 -30.51 7.29 0.71
N ILE A 8 -29.43 8.05 0.65
CA ILE A 8 -29.32 9.38 1.24
C ILE A 8 -29.24 10.40 0.12
N ASP A 9 -30.21 11.32 0.06
CA ASP A 9 -30.14 12.42 -0.90
C ASP A 9 -29.41 13.62 -0.30
N PHE A 10 -28.13 13.72 -0.61
CA PHE A 10 -27.27 14.78 -0.11
C PHE A 10 -27.59 16.16 -0.67
N ASN A 11 -28.36 16.27 -1.78
CA ASN A 11 -28.81 17.55 -2.29
C ASN A 11 -29.87 18.23 -1.37
N THR A 12 -30.49 17.46 -0.49
CA THR A 12 -31.49 17.97 0.44
C THR A 12 -30.88 18.46 1.76
N LEU A 13 -29.58 18.24 1.97
CA LEU A 13 -28.87 18.55 3.21
C LEU A 13 -27.99 19.80 3.05
N ALA A 14 -27.88 20.61 4.10
CA ALA A 14 -26.88 21.66 4.17
C ALA A 14 -25.45 21.07 4.34
N ASN A 15 -24.41 21.82 3.98
CA ASN A 15 -23.02 21.30 4.05
C ASN A 15 -22.64 20.75 5.43
N GLY A 16 -23.02 21.41 6.53
CA GLY A 16 -22.75 20.91 7.89
C GLY A 16 -23.55 19.65 8.26
N GLU A 17 -24.72 19.45 7.66
CA GLU A 17 -25.51 18.22 7.84
C GLU A 17 -24.93 17.08 7.01
N ILE A 18 -24.35 17.36 5.84
CA ILE A 18 -23.62 16.38 5.05
C ILE A 18 -22.43 15.87 5.85
N GLU A 19 -21.58 16.77 6.38
CA GLU A 19 -20.41 16.41 7.19
C GLU A 19 -20.80 15.54 8.38
N SER A 20 -21.77 15.97 9.18
CA SER A 20 -22.24 15.22 10.35
C SER A 20 -22.81 13.84 9.98
N THR A 21 -23.48 13.73 8.83
CA THR A 21 -24.02 12.46 8.33
C THR A 21 -22.90 11.52 7.93
N LEU A 22 -21.87 12.01 7.21
CA LEU A 22 -20.71 11.23 6.80
C LEU A 22 -19.92 10.74 8.01
N GLU A 23 -19.63 11.61 8.97
CA GLU A 23 -18.94 11.29 10.23
C GLU A 23 -19.68 10.23 11.04
N LYS A 24 -21.00 10.37 11.21
CA LYS A 24 -21.85 9.40 11.92
C LYS A 24 -21.70 7.98 11.39
N HIS A 25 -21.45 7.85 10.09
CA HIS A 25 -21.29 6.55 9.42
C HIS A 25 -19.84 6.15 9.17
N GLY A 26 -18.85 6.92 9.67
CA GLY A 26 -17.44 6.65 9.47
C GLY A 26 -16.99 6.76 8.02
N ILE A 27 -17.65 7.59 7.20
CA ILE A 27 -17.40 7.78 5.78
C ILE A 27 -16.42 8.94 5.60
N ASN A 28 -15.23 8.65 5.14
CA ASN A 28 -14.17 9.64 4.90
C ASN A 28 -14.27 10.26 3.49
N LEU A 29 -15.33 11.02 3.26
CA LEU A 29 -15.54 11.81 2.05
C LEU A 29 -15.89 13.25 2.46
N SER A 30 -15.45 14.22 1.66
CA SER A 30 -15.89 15.60 1.83
C SER A 30 -17.30 15.83 1.25
N PRO A 31 -18.02 16.88 1.67
CA PRO A 31 -19.31 17.24 1.07
C PRO A 31 -19.24 17.43 -0.45
N LYS A 32 -18.14 18.00 -0.95
CA LYS A 32 -17.90 18.20 -2.38
C LYS A 32 -17.78 16.87 -3.15
N GLU A 33 -17.11 15.89 -2.56
CA GLU A 33 -16.91 14.58 -3.19
C GLU A 33 -18.20 13.78 -3.24
N ILE A 34 -18.94 13.72 -2.13
CA ILE A 34 -20.20 12.96 -2.11
C ILE A 34 -21.26 13.58 -3.04
N LEU A 35 -21.31 14.91 -3.14
CA LEU A 35 -22.18 15.59 -4.10
C LEU A 35 -21.75 15.31 -5.55
N LYS A 36 -20.46 15.26 -5.84
CA LYS A 36 -19.95 14.86 -7.16
C LYS A 36 -20.33 13.42 -7.50
N ILE A 37 -20.18 12.50 -6.55
CA ILE A 37 -20.57 11.09 -6.70
C ILE A 37 -22.06 11.01 -7.02
N GLN A 38 -22.91 11.69 -6.24
CA GLN A 38 -24.35 11.66 -6.44
C GLN A 38 -24.78 12.26 -7.79
N ASN A 39 -24.27 13.45 -8.12
CA ASN A 39 -24.79 14.26 -9.21
C ASN A 39 -24.15 13.97 -10.57
N GLU A 40 -22.85 13.68 -10.59
CA GLU A 40 -22.11 13.49 -11.83
C GLU A 40 -21.90 12.02 -12.18
N ILE A 41 -21.61 11.17 -11.19
CA ILE A 41 -21.25 9.77 -11.40
C ILE A 41 -22.49 8.87 -11.37
N LEU A 42 -23.18 8.81 -10.24
CA LEU A 42 -24.36 7.95 -10.06
C LEU A 42 -25.62 8.53 -10.69
N LYS A 43 -25.75 9.85 -10.73
CA LYS A 43 -26.92 10.61 -11.16
C LYS A 43 -28.21 10.22 -10.40
N ARG A 44 -28.06 9.83 -9.16
CA ARG A 44 -29.10 9.46 -8.20
C ARG A 44 -28.55 9.49 -6.77
N PRO A 45 -29.41 9.55 -5.75
CA PRO A 45 -28.97 9.36 -4.37
C PRO A 45 -28.24 8.03 -4.17
N PRO A 46 -27.03 8.04 -3.55
CA PRO A 46 -26.30 6.82 -3.22
C PRO A 46 -26.94 6.10 -2.04
N SER A 47 -26.82 4.78 -2.00
CA SER A 47 -27.06 4.01 -0.77
C SER A 47 -25.91 4.19 0.22
N LEU A 48 -26.16 3.91 1.51
CA LEU A 48 -25.10 3.94 2.52
C LEU A 48 -23.92 3.02 2.15
N SER A 49 -24.21 1.82 1.63
CA SER A 49 -23.17 0.89 1.18
C SER A 49 -22.32 1.48 0.05
N GLU A 50 -22.93 2.17 -0.90
CA GLU A 50 -22.18 2.86 -1.97
C GLU A 50 -21.32 3.99 -1.41
N CYS A 51 -21.82 4.76 -0.44
CA CYS A 51 -21.01 5.79 0.23
C CYS A 51 -19.78 5.20 0.90
N ILE A 52 -19.92 4.05 1.59
CA ILE A 52 -18.80 3.34 2.22
C ILE A 52 -17.80 2.84 1.16
N LEU A 53 -18.27 2.22 0.09
CA LEU A 53 -17.41 1.75 -1.00
C LEU A 53 -16.65 2.90 -1.66
N TRP A 54 -17.31 4.01 -1.94
CA TRP A 54 -16.66 5.21 -2.49
C TRP A 54 -15.63 5.80 -1.51
N SER A 55 -15.89 5.76 -0.20
CA SER A 55 -14.94 6.18 0.83
C SER A 55 -13.67 5.32 0.82
N ILE A 56 -13.83 4.01 0.66
CA ILE A 56 -12.70 3.06 0.60
C ILE A 56 -11.90 3.28 -0.68
N GLN A 57 -12.55 3.33 -1.84
CA GLN A 57 -11.90 3.55 -3.13
C GLN A 57 -11.28 4.95 -3.26
N GLY A 58 -11.87 5.94 -2.60
CA GLY A 58 -11.33 7.30 -2.51
C GLY A 58 -10.28 7.49 -1.41
N SER A 59 -9.90 6.45 -0.69
CA SER A 59 -8.86 6.53 0.34
C SER A 59 -7.49 6.81 -0.27
N GLU A 60 -6.56 7.28 0.54
CA GLU A 60 -5.17 7.54 0.12
C GLU A 60 -4.50 6.30 -0.49
N HIS A 61 -4.80 5.11 0.04
CA HIS A 61 -4.24 3.85 -0.44
C HIS A 61 -4.65 3.47 -1.87
N SER A 62 -5.87 3.84 -2.27
CA SER A 62 -6.39 3.47 -3.60
C SER A 62 -6.30 4.61 -4.62
N SER A 63 -6.36 5.87 -4.17
CA SER A 63 -6.48 7.02 -5.06
C SER A 63 -5.32 8.01 -5.00
N TYR A 64 -4.40 7.86 -4.04
CA TYR A 64 -3.32 8.83 -3.78
C TYR A 64 -3.84 10.28 -3.65
N ARG A 65 -5.02 10.43 -3.06
CA ARG A 65 -5.84 11.64 -3.06
C ARG A 65 -5.12 12.87 -2.53
N SER A 66 -4.32 12.74 -1.48
CA SER A 66 -3.53 13.83 -0.89
C SER A 66 -2.07 13.81 -1.35
N SER A 67 -1.48 12.66 -1.60
CA SER A 67 -0.06 12.53 -1.91
C SER A 67 0.26 12.67 -3.40
N GLN A 68 -0.70 12.49 -4.31
CA GLN A 68 -0.45 12.53 -5.75
C GLN A 68 0.22 13.83 -6.22
N ALA A 69 -0.17 14.97 -5.64
CA ALA A 69 0.43 16.27 -5.98
C ALA A 69 1.92 16.34 -5.64
N HIS A 70 2.37 15.60 -4.61
CA HIS A 70 3.76 15.48 -4.21
C HIS A 70 4.49 14.41 -5.02
N LEU A 71 3.86 13.25 -5.23
CA LEU A 71 4.43 12.14 -6.00
C LEU A 71 4.69 12.51 -7.46
N SER A 72 3.81 13.33 -8.06
CA SER A 72 3.98 13.80 -9.44
C SER A 72 5.21 14.68 -9.68
N GLN A 73 5.90 15.13 -8.61
CA GLN A 73 7.13 15.89 -8.69
C GLN A 73 8.38 14.99 -8.84
N PHE A 74 8.25 13.70 -8.58
CA PHE A 74 9.37 12.78 -8.75
C PHE A 74 9.62 12.48 -10.23
N VAL A 75 10.92 12.37 -10.57
CA VAL A 75 11.32 11.87 -11.88
C VAL A 75 11.10 10.36 -11.90
N THR A 76 10.19 9.90 -12.72
CA THR A 76 9.81 8.48 -12.85
C THR A 76 10.18 7.88 -14.20
N ASP A 77 10.82 8.65 -15.08
CA ASP A 77 11.26 8.25 -16.40
C ASP A 77 12.78 8.40 -16.54
N GLY A 78 13.38 7.63 -17.42
CA GLY A 78 14.82 7.70 -17.71
C GLY A 78 15.23 6.65 -18.72
N PRO A 79 16.46 6.71 -19.27
CA PRO A 79 16.90 5.82 -20.35
C PRO A 79 16.96 4.33 -19.97
N THR A 80 17.01 4.02 -18.70
CA THR A 80 17.02 2.64 -18.17
C THR A 80 15.66 2.21 -17.65
N VAL A 81 14.69 3.13 -17.51
CA VAL A 81 13.36 2.81 -16.99
C VAL A 81 12.54 2.12 -18.07
N ILE A 82 12.08 0.92 -17.79
CA ILE A 82 11.14 0.17 -18.61
C ILE A 82 9.70 0.46 -18.16
N ILE A 83 9.45 0.34 -16.87
CA ILE A 83 8.16 0.67 -16.24
C ILE A 83 8.47 1.55 -15.02
N GLY A 84 7.91 2.75 -15.01
CA GLY A 84 7.95 3.66 -13.87
C GLY A 84 6.83 3.35 -12.87
N ALA A 85 6.37 4.37 -12.14
CA ALA A 85 5.34 4.23 -11.11
C ALA A 85 3.93 4.13 -11.72
N LYS A 86 3.62 3.05 -12.44
CA LYS A 86 2.35 2.86 -13.17
C LYS A 86 1.68 1.52 -12.94
N GLU A 87 2.45 0.50 -12.54
CA GLU A 87 2.01 -0.87 -12.32
C GLU A 87 2.43 -1.33 -10.92
N ASP A 88 2.28 -2.61 -10.59
CA ASP A 88 2.55 -3.15 -9.25
C ASP A 88 4.01 -2.97 -8.79
N ALA A 89 4.95 -2.92 -9.74
CA ALA A 89 6.36 -2.69 -9.44
C ALA A 89 7.06 -1.86 -10.52
N GLY A 90 8.11 -1.13 -10.12
CA GLY A 90 8.99 -0.44 -11.05
C GLY A 90 10.01 -1.39 -11.68
N ILE A 91 10.35 -1.15 -12.96
CA ILE A 91 11.30 -1.99 -13.72
C ILE A 91 12.36 -1.13 -14.38
N ILE A 92 13.63 -1.48 -14.16
CA ILE A 92 14.78 -0.85 -14.83
C ILE A 92 15.63 -1.91 -15.51
N ALA A 93 16.11 -1.59 -16.71
CA ALA A 93 17.12 -2.40 -17.41
C ALA A 93 18.51 -2.16 -16.81
N ILE A 94 19.24 -3.24 -16.54
CA ILE A 94 20.56 -3.18 -15.89
C ILE A 94 21.72 -3.71 -16.74
N ALA A 95 21.44 -4.66 -17.63
CA ALA A 95 22.47 -5.28 -18.46
C ALA A 95 21.87 -5.89 -19.72
N THR A 96 22.74 -6.14 -20.71
CA THR A 96 22.44 -6.96 -21.88
C THR A 96 23.45 -8.14 -21.91
N ASP A 97 22.94 -9.36 -22.05
CA ASP A 97 23.79 -10.55 -22.12
C ASP A 97 24.43 -10.74 -23.52
N ASN A 98 25.31 -11.75 -23.62
CA ASN A 98 25.99 -12.05 -24.86
C ASN A 98 25.06 -12.55 -26.00
N LYS A 99 23.80 -12.83 -25.68
CA LYS A 99 22.76 -13.24 -26.63
C LYS A 99 21.85 -12.08 -27.04
N GLY A 100 22.08 -10.89 -26.49
CA GLY A 100 21.29 -9.70 -26.75
C GLY A 100 20.04 -9.53 -25.88
N HIS A 101 19.81 -10.41 -24.89
CA HIS A 101 18.67 -10.23 -23.98
C HIS A 101 18.97 -9.14 -22.96
N ARG A 102 18.04 -8.20 -22.81
CA ARG A 102 18.10 -7.19 -21.74
C ARG A 102 17.59 -7.79 -20.45
N TRP A 103 18.39 -7.68 -19.40
CA TRP A 103 18.04 -8.08 -18.05
C TRP A 103 17.60 -6.87 -17.24
N CYS A 104 16.53 -7.06 -16.49
CA CYS A 104 15.88 -6.02 -15.71
C CYS A 104 15.84 -6.39 -14.24
N VAL A 105 15.91 -5.36 -13.38
CA VAL A 105 15.54 -5.44 -11.98
C VAL A 105 14.12 -4.93 -11.84
N VAL A 106 13.33 -5.70 -11.14
CA VAL A 106 11.97 -5.34 -10.70
C VAL A 106 12.04 -5.02 -9.21
N MET A 107 11.47 -3.90 -8.81
CA MET A 107 11.47 -3.45 -7.42
C MET A 107 10.09 -2.95 -7.02
N SER A 108 9.57 -3.51 -5.93
CA SER A 108 8.41 -2.99 -5.20
C SER A 108 8.81 -2.53 -3.81
N HIS A 109 8.14 -1.51 -3.32
CA HIS A 109 8.36 -0.92 -2.00
C HIS A 109 7.01 -0.59 -1.38
N GLU A 110 6.68 -1.28 -0.30
CA GLU A 110 5.41 -1.11 0.38
C GLU A 110 5.57 -0.97 1.89
N SER A 111 4.53 -0.43 2.53
CA SER A 111 4.43 -0.34 3.97
C SER A 111 3.21 -1.13 4.49
N HIS A 112 3.37 -1.78 5.67
CA HIS A 112 2.29 -2.52 6.34
C HIS A 112 2.20 -2.12 7.82
N ASN A 113 2.03 -0.82 8.07
CA ASN A 113 2.22 -0.18 9.37
C ASN A 113 1.07 -0.50 10.34
N HIS A 114 -0.15 -0.11 9.98
CA HIS A 114 -1.34 -0.25 10.84
C HIS A 114 -1.64 -1.70 11.22
N PRO A 115 -1.65 -2.67 10.29
CA PRO A 115 -1.84 -4.07 10.66
C PRO A 115 -0.76 -4.57 11.60
N SER A 116 0.50 -4.17 11.40
CA SER A 116 1.62 -4.57 12.27
C SER A 116 1.54 -3.97 13.67
N GLN A 117 0.93 -2.79 13.83
CA GLN A 117 0.68 -2.19 15.15
C GLN A 117 -0.34 -2.98 15.98
N ILE A 118 -1.26 -3.70 15.33
CA ILE A 118 -2.39 -4.39 15.97
C ILE A 118 -2.15 -5.88 16.07
N VAL A 119 -1.63 -6.52 15.02
CA VAL A 119 -1.32 -7.95 14.92
C VAL A 119 0.07 -8.08 14.28
N PRO A 120 1.15 -7.91 15.05
CA PRO A 120 2.49 -7.67 14.51
C PRO A 120 3.00 -8.79 13.60
N TYR A 121 2.80 -10.05 13.97
CA TYR A 121 3.25 -11.20 13.19
C TYR A 121 2.53 -11.25 11.82
N GLU A 122 1.20 -11.29 11.85
CA GLU A 122 0.38 -11.40 10.65
C GLU A 122 0.50 -10.15 9.77
N GLY A 123 0.61 -8.98 10.41
CA GLY A 123 0.82 -7.71 9.74
C GLY A 123 2.11 -7.69 8.94
N ALA A 124 3.23 -8.03 9.56
CA ALA A 124 4.55 -8.06 8.92
C ALA A 124 4.68 -9.21 7.90
N ALA A 125 4.13 -10.38 8.20
CA ALA A 125 4.08 -11.50 7.27
C ALA A 125 3.32 -11.13 5.98
N THR A 126 2.18 -10.45 6.11
CA THR A 126 1.41 -9.94 4.96
C THR A 126 2.20 -8.87 4.20
N GLY A 127 2.96 -8.00 4.90
CA GLY A 127 3.84 -7.02 4.28
C GLY A 127 4.87 -7.66 3.34
N ILE A 128 5.53 -8.75 3.78
CA ILE A 128 6.41 -9.54 2.91
C ILE A 128 5.63 -10.17 1.76
N GLY A 129 4.49 -10.83 2.06
CA GLY A 129 3.72 -11.59 1.08
C GLY A 129 3.16 -10.72 -0.05
N GLY A 130 2.59 -9.56 0.27
CA GLY A 130 2.07 -8.61 -0.70
C GLY A 130 3.18 -8.07 -1.61
N ASN A 131 4.26 -7.59 -1.00
CA ASN A 131 5.37 -7.00 -1.73
C ASN A 131 6.12 -8.01 -2.64
N VAL A 132 6.33 -9.25 -2.17
CA VAL A 132 6.88 -10.35 -2.99
C VAL A 132 5.95 -10.69 -4.15
N ARG A 133 4.64 -10.64 -3.91
CA ARG A 133 3.63 -10.93 -4.93
C ARG A 133 3.64 -9.91 -6.06
N ASP A 134 3.78 -8.61 -5.75
CA ASP A 134 3.88 -7.55 -6.76
C ASP A 134 5.01 -7.83 -7.74
N VAL A 135 6.19 -8.14 -7.22
CA VAL A 135 7.37 -8.45 -8.04
C VAL A 135 7.16 -9.73 -8.86
N ALA A 136 6.57 -10.76 -8.25
CA ALA A 136 6.30 -12.04 -8.93
C ALA A 136 5.24 -11.89 -10.03
N CYS A 137 4.20 -11.08 -9.83
CA CYS A 137 3.15 -10.82 -10.82
C CYS A 137 3.68 -10.12 -12.07
N MET A 138 4.78 -9.36 -11.97
CA MET A 138 5.47 -8.76 -13.12
C MET A 138 6.35 -9.76 -13.91
N GLY A 139 6.23 -11.06 -13.65
CA GLY A 139 7.02 -12.11 -14.32
C GLY A 139 8.43 -12.29 -13.76
N ALA A 140 8.79 -11.57 -12.70
CA ALA A 140 10.14 -11.60 -12.16
C ALA A 140 10.35 -12.74 -11.17
N ARG A 141 11.56 -13.31 -11.20
CA ARG A 141 12.04 -14.18 -10.13
C ARG A 141 12.49 -13.31 -8.96
N VAL A 142 11.79 -13.41 -7.85
CA VAL A 142 12.17 -12.74 -6.60
C VAL A 142 13.51 -13.29 -6.11
N ILE A 143 14.44 -12.40 -5.78
CA ILE A 143 15.81 -12.75 -5.36
C ILE A 143 16.17 -12.29 -3.97
N ALA A 144 15.52 -11.25 -3.47
CA ALA A 144 15.80 -10.70 -2.16
C ALA A 144 14.68 -9.79 -1.66
N VAL A 145 14.64 -9.63 -0.33
CA VAL A 145 13.89 -8.57 0.33
C VAL A 145 14.83 -7.73 1.20
N ALA A 146 14.38 -6.54 1.54
CA ALA A 146 14.97 -5.68 2.54
C ALA A 146 13.85 -5.04 3.37
N ASP A 147 14.17 -4.57 4.58
CA ASP A 147 13.20 -3.91 5.44
C ASP A 147 13.69 -2.57 5.99
N SER A 148 12.74 -1.73 6.41
CA SER A 148 12.99 -0.52 7.16
C SER A 148 11.96 -0.45 8.27
N LEU A 149 12.42 -0.62 9.52
CA LEU A 149 11.57 -0.79 10.69
C LEU A 149 11.70 0.40 11.63
N ARG A 150 10.56 0.93 12.06
CA ARG A 150 10.48 2.02 13.04
C ARG A 150 9.52 1.62 14.13
N PHE A 151 9.99 1.63 15.36
CA PHE A 151 9.20 1.27 16.54
C PHE A 151 9.24 2.39 17.56
N GLY A 152 8.28 2.38 18.47
CA GLY A 152 8.22 3.28 19.60
C GLY A 152 9.36 3.10 20.61
N ASP A 153 9.22 3.68 21.78
CA ASP A 153 10.17 3.52 22.88
C ASP A 153 10.27 2.03 23.26
N ILE A 154 11.47 1.46 23.10
CA ILE A 154 11.76 0.04 23.39
C ILE A 154 11.62 -0.32 24.88
N SER A 155 11.60 0.65 25.78
CA SER A 155 11.32 0.38 27.20
C SER A 155 9.88 -0.07 27.45
N LEU A 156 8.96 0.25 26.55
CA LEU A 156 7.54 -0.08 26.66
C LEU A 156 7.27 -1.55 26.32
N PRO A 157 6.51 -2.29 27.15
CA PRO A 157 6.15 -3.68 26.87
C PRO A 157 5.43 -3.88 25.52
N LYS A 158 4.56 -2.92 25.13
CA LYS A 158 3.84 -2.95 23.84
C LYS A 158 4.82 -2.87 22.68
N THR A 159 5.82 -1.99 22.75
CA THR A 159 6.84 -1.85 21.69
C THR A 159 7.66 -3.11 21.53
N LYS A 160 8.07 -3.74 22.64
CA LYS A 160 8.78 -5.03 22.60
C LYS A 160 7.96 -6.11 21.90
N TRP A 161 6.71 -6.24 22.29
CA TRP A 161 5.79 -7.20 21.69
C TRP A 161 5.59 -6.96 20.17
N ILE A 162 5.43 -5.68 19.76
CA ILE A 162 5.32 -5.34 18.33
C ILE A 162 6.61 -5.68 17.61
N HIS A 163 7.75 -5.28 18.13
CA HIS A 163 9.06 -5.57 17.53
C HIS A 163 9.27 -7.08 17.33
N GLU A 164 9.11 -7.87 18.39
CA GLU A 164 9.27 -9.34 18.35
C GLU A 164 8.36 -9.94 17.30
N GLY A 165 7.05 -9.62 17.31
CA GLY A 165 6.09 -10.15 16.37
C GLY A 165 6.37 -9.72 14.93
N VAL A 166 6.81 -8.49 14.67
CA VAL A 166 7.20 -8.02 13.33
C VAL A 166 8.38 -8.81 12.79
N VAL A 167 9.44 -8.95 13.57
CA VAL A 167 10.65 -9.71 13.15
C VAL A 167 10.31 -11.18 12.89
N GLU A 168 9.52 -11.80 13.77
CA GLU A 168 9.03 -13.16 13.59
C GLU A 168 8.16 -13.29 12.34
N GLY A 169 7.28 -12.32 12.06
CA GLY A 169 6.42 -12.30 10.89
C GLY A 169 7.19 -12.18 9.57
N ILE A 170 8.19 -11.30 9.51
CA ILE A 170 9.11 -11.18 8.38
C ILE A 170 9.80 -12.52 8.08
N GLY A 171 10.40 -13.12 9.13
CA GLY A 171 11.06 -14.42 9.01
C GLY A 171 10.09 -15.57 8.71
N GLY A 172 8.91 -15.56 9.34
CA GLY A 172 7.89 -16.58 9.21
C GLY A 172 7.30 -16.70 7.81
N TYR A 173 7.31 -15.62 7.03
CA TYR A 173 6.91 -15.65 5.62
C TYR A 173 8.10 -15.78 4.67
N GLY A 174 9.16 -15.00 4.85
CA GLY A 174 10.31 -14.97 3.96
C GLY A 174 11.11 -16.28 3.92
N ASN A 175 11.33 -16.90 5.10
CA ASN A 175 12.09 -18.14 5.19
C ASN A 175 11.44 -19.33 4.45
N PRO A 176 10.12 -19.61 4.63
CA PRO A 176 9.48 -20.70 3.91
C PRO A 176 9.49 -20.58 2.39
N ILE A 177 9.41 -19.35 1.86
CA ILE A 177 9.47 -19.13 0.40
C ILE A 177 10.91 -19.03 -0.13
N GLY A 178 11.91 -19.11 0.74
CA GLY A 178 13.31 -19.08 0.37
C GLY A 178 13.82 -17.74 -0.15
N VAL A 179 13.21 -16.63 0.25
CA VAL A 179 13.63 -15.28 -0.14
C VAL A 179 14.48 -14.69 0.99
N PRO A 180 15.78 -14.44 0.75
CA PRO A 180 16.66 -13.90 1.78
C PRO A 180 16.37 -12.42 2.05
N ASN A 181 16.39 -12.04 3.32
CA ASN A 181 16.48 -10.63 3.71
C ASN A 181 17.97 -10.22 3.71
N ILE A 182 18.35 -9.29 2.84
CA ILE A 182 19.75 -8.94 2.58
C ILE A 182 20.15 -7.57 3.11
N ALA A 183 19.21 -6.75 3.52
CA ALA A 183 19.46 -5.40 4.02
C ALA A 183 18.30 -4.95 4.89
N GLY A 184 18.55 -3.95 5.71
CA GLY A 184 17.51 -3.33 6.52
C GLY A 184 18.08 -2.32 7.50
N ASP A 185 17.19 -1.58 8.12
CA ASP A 185 17.53 -0.73 9.24
C ASP A 185 16.43 -0.77 10.31
N LEU A 186 16.83 -0.49 11.54
CA LEU A 186 15.99 -0.52 12.72
C LEU A 186 16.20 0.76 13.53
N TYR A 187 15.11 1.44 13.86
CA TYR A 187 15.16 2.67 14.65
C TYR A 187 14.02 2.72 15.66
N TYR A 188 14.28 3.28 16.83
CA TYR A 188 13.32 3.47 17.92
C TYR A 188 13.17 4.94 18.24
N ASP A 189 11.95 5.42 18.33
CA ASP A 189 11.61 6.78 18.73
C ASP A 189 10.20 6.82 19.30
N GLU A 190 9.98 7.60 20.36
CA GLU A 190 8.68 7.72 21.01
C GLU A 190 7.55 8.17 20.07
N GLY A 191 7.89 8.87 18.99
CA GLY A 191 6.94 9.27 17.94
C GLY A 191 6.24 8.10 17.24
N TYR A 192 6.79 6.86 17.37
CA TYR A 192 6.20 5.65 16.79
C TYR A 192 5.47 4.77 17.82
N ASN A 193 5.22 5.27 19.04
CA ASN A 193 4.55 4.49 20.09
C ASN A 193 3.16 3.97 19.67
N ASP A 194 2.43 4.77 18.92
CA ASP A 194 1.05 4.48 18.52
C ASP A 194 0.92 4.01 17.06
N ASN A 195 1.99 4.08 16.27
CA ASN A 195 2.02 3.59 14.90
C ASN A 195 3.43 3.25 14.47
N CYS A 196 3.80 1.98 14.54
CA CYS A 196 5.07 1.49 14.00
C CYS A 196 5.12 1.64 12.47
N LEU A 197 6.31 1.72 11.90
CA LEU A 197 6.50 1.64 10.47
C LEU A 197 7.19 0.31 10.13
N VAL A 198 6.52 -0.46 9.29
CA VAL A 198 7.03 -1.73 8.75
C VAL A 198 7.02 -1.58 7.23
N THR A 199 8.19 -1.37 6.67
CA THR A 199 8.35 -1.09 5.25
C THR A 199 9.23 -2.17 4.63
N ILE A 200 8.77 -2.74 3.53
CA ILE A 200 9.43 -3.84 2.83
C ILE A 200 9.80 -3.40 1.42
N VAL A 201 10.99 -3.77 1.00
CA VAL A 201 11.46 -3.67 -0.38
C VAL A 201 11.66 -5.08 -0.92
N THR A 202 11.13 -5.37 -2.08
CA THR A 202 11.38 -6.65 -2.77
C THR A 202 12.10 -6.41 -4.08
N LEU A 203 13.08 -7.24 -4.36
CA LEU A 203 13.86 -7.23 -5.59
C LEU A 203 13.63 -8.52 -6.37
N GLY A 204 13.43 -8.39 -7.66
CA GLY A 204 13.38 -9.50 -8.60
C GLY A 204 14.20 -9.23 -9.85
N ILE A 205 14.43 -10.27 -10.63
CA ILE A 205 15.07 -10.18 -11.93
C ILE A 205 14.19 -10.83 -12.98
N VAL A 206 14.17 -10.24 -14.18
CA VAL A 206 13.41 -10.72 -15.33
C VAL A 206 14.12 -10.30 -16.61
N LYS A 207 13.94 -11.05 -17.70
CA LYS A 207 14.29 -10.54 -19.02
C LYS A 207 13.19 -9.60 -19.50
N GLU A 208 13.56 -8.57 -20.25
CA GLU A 208 12.60 -7.59 -20.76
C GLU A 208 11.45 -8.26 -21.55
N ASP A 209 11.76 -9.26 -22.35
CA ASP A 209 10.78 -9.99 -23.17
C ASP A 209 9.85 -10.89 -22.34
N ASP A 210 10.18 -11.17 -21.08
CA ASP A 210 9.41 -12.04 -20.18
C ASP A 210 8.57 -11.23 -19.16
N ILE A 211 8.56 -9.89 -19.27
CA ILE A 211 7.77 -9.01 -18.38
C ILE A 211 6.28 -9.27 -18.59
N ILE A 212 5.56 -9.42 -17.48
CA ILE A 212 4.11 -9.52 -17.45
C ILE A 212 3.56 -8.16 -16.98
N HIS A 213 2.62 -7.61 -17.71
CA HIS A 213 1.94 -6.36 -17.37
C HIS A 213 0.68 -6.63 -16.56
N SER A 214 0.41 -5.80 -15.54
CA SER A 214 -0.77 -5.85 -14.68
C SER A 214 -1.93 -5.00 -15.22
#